data_f7c915045bd949155321d4c1aeb79dc8
#
_entry.id   f7c915045bd949155321d4c1aeb79dc8
#
_cell.length_a   1.000
_cell.length_b   1.000
_cell.length_c   1.000
_cell.angle_alpha   90.00
_cell.angle_beta   90.00
_cell.angle_gamma   90.00
#
_symmetry.space_group_name_H-M   'P 1'
#
loop_
_entity.id
_entity.type
_entity.pdbx_description
1 polymer ?
#
loop_
_entity_poly.entity_id
_entity_poly.type
_entity_poly.pdbx_seq_one_letter_code
_entity_poly.pdbx_strand_id
1 'polypeptide(L)'
;REAAARLWAASKPIAGTLVPIYLAGRALRRGGDLPALRYHPHCYYRRSEEDAPSVKPAFPAIIAAVTDLDGSLMGVHRTWLDPARPAKAPVAYPRRAMGHLLGHGVRFGLAGEVMAFGEGIETMLSLREVAPSLPLVAGLSAAHLAALLFPTGLRRLYVARDDDPAGRAAWAALNERALPLGIAPKIAVNVWLGSVTT
;
A
#
# COMPACT_ATOMS: atom_id res chain seq x y z
N ARG A 1 -11.20 3.06 13.79
CA ARG A 1 -9.88 2.71 14.29
C ARG A 1 -9.89 1.36 15.02
N GLU A 2 -10.79 1.14 15.98
CA GLU A 2 -10.87 -0.10 16.76
C GLU A 2 -11.05 -1.37 15.90
N ALA A 3 -11.95 -1.35 14.91
CA ALA A 3 -12.14 -2.49 14.01
C ALA A 3 -10.87 -2.83 13.21
N ALA A 4 -10.11 -1.82 12.81
CA ALA A 4 -8.81 -2.00 12.15
C ALA A 4 -7.80 -2.64 13.11
N ALA A 5 -7.74 -2.19 14.36
CA ALA A 5 -6.86 -2.75 15.38
C ALA A 5 -7.21 -4.22 15.69
N ARG A 6 -8.51 -4.55 15.82
CA ARG A 6 -8.94 -5.95 16.01
C ARG A 6 -8.55 -6.84 14.83
N LEU A 7 -8.74 -6.37 13.59
CA LEU A 7 -8.36 -7.14 12.40
C LEU A 7 -6.84 -7.33 12.32
N TRP A 8 -6.07 -6.29 12.62
CA TRP A 8 -4.61 -6.36 12.66
C TRP A 8 -4.12 -7.35 13.71
N ALA A 9 -4.68 -7.33 14.92
CA ALA A 9 -4.34 -8.25 16.00
C ALA A 9 -4.69 -9.71 15.68
N ALA A 10 -5.81 -9.95 14.97
CA ALA A 10 -6.24 -11.27 14.53
C ALA A 10 -5.44 -11.83 13.34
N SER A 11 -4.57 -11.02 12.74
CA SER A 11 -3.75 -11.39 11.59
C SER A 11 -2.37 -11.88 12.04
N LYS A 12 -1.75 -12.77 11.27
CA LYS A 12 -0.45 -13.37 11.56
C LYS A 12 0.63 -12.89 10.60
N PRO A 13 1.93 -13.06 10.91
CA PRO A 13 3.03 -12.78 9.99
C PRO A 13 2.83 -13.47 8.63
N ILE A 14 3.38 -12.87 7.57
CA ILE A 14 3.17 -13.34 6.19
C ILE A 14 3.97 -14.60 5.84
N ALA A 15 5.04 -14.92 6.59
CA ALA A 15 5.88 -16.08 6.31
C ALA A 15 5.07 -17.39 6.33
N GLY A 16 5.32 -18.25 5.33
CA GLY A 16 4.62 -19.54 5.20
C GLY A 16 3.13 -19.43 4.82
N THR A 17 2.68 -18.28 4.29
CA THR A 17 1.30 -18.02 3.87
C THR A 17 1.19 -17.83 2.35
N LEU A 18 0.00 -17.50 1.85
CA LEU A 18 -0.22 -17.15 0.43
C LEU A 18 0.44 -15.81 0.04
N VAL A 19 0.78 -14.96 0.99
CA VAL A 19 1.30 -13.61 0.70
C VAL A 19 2.64 -13.64 -0.05
N PRO A 20 3.69 -14.37 0.40
CA PRO A 20 4.92 -14.49 -0.37
C PRO A 20 4.72 -15.06 -1.77
N ILE A 21 3.80 -16.02 -1.93
CA ILE A 21 3.49 -16.63 -3.23
C ILE A 21 2.86 -15.57 -4.15
N TYR A 22 1.89 -14.82 -3.64
CA TYR A 22 1.26 -13.71 -4.38
C TYR A 22 2.28 -12.64 -4.78
N LEU A 23 3.14 -12.20 -3.85
CA LEU A 23 4.17 -11.20 -4.12
C LEU A 23 5.18 -11.69 -5.15
N ALA A 24 5.63 -12.96 -5.05
CA ALA A 24 6.54 -13.57 -6.02
C ALA A 24 5.93 -13.63 -7.43
N GLY A 25 4.63 -13.93 -7.54
CA GLY A 25 3.89 -13.89 -8.80
C GLY A 25 3.83 -12.49 -9.45
N ARG A 26 4.15 -11.45 -8.68
CA ARG A 26 4.29 -10.06 -9.13
C ARG A 26 5.74 -9.60 -9.26
N ALA A 27 6.67 -10.53 -9.31
CA ALA A 27 8.12 -10.29 -9.33
C ALA A 27 8.66 -9.53 -8.09
N LEU A 28 7.90 -9.50 -6.99
CA LEU A 28 8.30 -8.89 -5.72
C LEU A 28 8.94 -9.96 -4.83
N ARG A 29 10.23 -10.18 -4.98
CA ARG A 29 10.97 -11.30 -4.36
C ARG A 29 11.75 -10.90 -3.12
N ARG A 30 12.15 -9.63 -3.01
CA ARG A 30 12.86 -9.09 -1.84
C ARG A 30 11.92 -8.73 -0.68
N GLY A 31 10.78 -9.42 -0.65
CA GLY A 31 9.75 -9.21 0.37
C GLY A 31 10.16 -9.52 1.79
N GLY A 32 11.37 -10.06 2.06
CA GLY A 32 11.95 -10.29 3.37
C GLY A 32 10.97 -10.21 4.56
N ASP A 33 11.41 -9.69 5.67
CA ASP A 33 10.52 -9.29 6.75
C ASP A 33 9.80 -7.97 6.38
N LEU A 34 8.50 -8.05 6.17
CA LEU A 34 7.61 -6.92 5.90
C LEU A 34 6.64 -6.73 7.08
N PRO A 35 7.10 -6.17 8.22
CA PRO A 35 6.29 -6.07 9.43
C PRO A 35 5.02 -5.22 9.24
N ALA A 36 4.99 -4.35 8.22
CA ALA A 36 3.81 -3.61 7.83
C ALA A 36 2.71 -4.47 7.18
N LEU A 37 3.00 -5.74 6.85
CA LEU A 37 2.06 -6.66 6.23
C LEU A 37 1.81 -7.87 7.14
N ARG A 38 0.54 -8.26 7.24
CA ARG A 38 0.09 -9.48 7.90
C ARG A 38 -0.85 -10.26 6.99
N TYR A 39 -1.10 -11.49 7.34
CA TYR A 39 -2.01 -12.40 6.65
C TYR A 39 -3.20 -12.75 7.54
N HIS A 40 -4.41 -12.66 6.98
CA HIS A 40 -5.62 -13.18 7.61
C HIS A 40 -6.23 -14.27 6.73
N PRO A 41 -6.44 -15.52 7.24
CA PRO A 41 -6.87 -16.65 6.41
C PRO A 41 -8.32 -16.53 5.90
N HIS A 42 -9.19 -15.86 6.64
CA HIS A 42 -10.63 -15.72 6.37
C HIS A 42 -11.12 -14.29 6.64
N CYS A 43 -10.53 -13.31 5.94
CA CYS A 43 -10.94 -11.91 6.09
C CYS A 43 -12.31 -11.69 5.46
N TYR A 44 -13.26 -11.16 6.25
CA TYR A 44 -14.60 -10.86 5.76
C TYR A 44 -14.56 -9.92 4.55
N TYR A 45 -15.32 -10.31 3.50
CA TYR A 45 -15.58 -9.52 2.30
C TYR A 45 -17.06 -9.17 2.22
N ARG A 46 -17.37 -7.89 2.28
CA ARG A 46 -18.74 -7.41 2.03
C ARG A 46 -18.95 -7.34 0.51
N ARG A 47 -19.80 -8.19 -0.02
CA ARG A 47 -20.18 -8.14 -1.44
C ARG A 47 -20.71 -6.75 -1.82
N SER A 48 -20.46 -6.36 -3.05
CA SER A 48 -21.08 -5.24 -3.75
C SER A 48 -22.16 -5.75 -4.71
N GLU A 49 -22.92 -4.86 -5.30
CA GLU A 49 -23.91 -5.19 -6.33
C GLU A 49 -23.27 -5.72 -7.62
N GLU A 50 -22.02 -5.36 -7.87
CA GLU A 50 -21.23 -5.81 -9.03
C GLU A 50 -20.66 -7.23 -8.86
N ASP A 51 -20.71 -7.79 -7.66
CA ASP A 51 -20.22 -9.14 -7.40
C ASP A 51 -21.27 -10.19 -7.79
N ALA A 52 -20.82 -11.31 -8.37
CA ALA A 52 -21.70 -12.44 -8.62
C ALA A 52 -22.33 -12.95 -7.31
N PRO A 53 -23.58 -13.47 -7.35
CA PRO A 53 -24.26 -14.01 -6.16
C PRO A 53 -23.48 -15.14 -5.46
N SER A 54 -22.64 -15.87 -6.19
CA SER A 54 -21.82 -16.97 -5.69
C SER A 54 -20.55 -16.54 -4.97
N VAL A 55 -20.22 -15.22 -4.93
CA VAL A 55 -19.02 -14.73 -4.26
C VAL A 55 -19.10 -15.02 -2.76
N LYS A 56 -18.06 -15.66 -2.25
CA LYS A 56 -17.95 -16.04 -0.83
C LYS A 56 -17.85 -14.79 0.07
N PRO A 57 -18.33 -14.86 1.31
CA PRO A 57 -18.27 -13.73 2.25
C PRO A 57 -16.90 -13.56 2.91
N ALA A 58 -15.92 -14.41 2.63
CA ALA A 58 -14.58 -14.33 3.20
C ALA A 58 -13.54 -14.94 2.26
N PHE A 59 -12.35 -14.34 2.25
CA PHE A 59 -11.19 -14.79 1.51
C PHE A 59 -9.92 -14.61 2.35
N PRO A 60 -8.84 -15.37 2.05
CA PRO A 60 -7.53 -15.01 2.55
C PRO A 60 -7.18 -13.59 2.12
N ALA A 61 -6.48 -12.85 2.99
CA ALA A 61 -6.15 -11.47 2.66
C ALA A 61 -4.78 -11.03 3.22
N ILE A 62 -4.12 -10.13 2.49
CA ILE A 62 -3.06 -9.28 3.01
C ILE A 62 -3.73 -8.18 3.83
N ILE A 63 -3.26 -7.98 5.05
CA ILE A 63 -3.63 -6.87 5.92
C ILE A 63 -2.41 -5.98 6.06
N ALA A 64 -2.47 -4.77 5.50
CA ALA A 64 -1.39 -3.80 5.58
C ALA A 64 -1.71 -2.73 6.62
N ALA A 65 -0.78 -2.48 7.54
CA ALA A 65 -0.94 -1.47 8.58
C ALA A 65 -0.80 -0.07 7.99
N VAL A 66 -1.80 0.76 8.16
CA VAL A 66 -1.73 2.20 7.90
C VAL A 66 -1.37 2.88 9.20
N THR A 67 -0.22 3.55 9.24
CA THR A 67 0.32 4.18 10.45
C THR A 67 0.52 5.67 10.28
N ASP A 68 0.48 6.39 11.39
CA ASP A 68 0.93 7.78 11.47
C ASP A 68 2.46 7.90 11.48
N LEU A 69 2.98 9.09 11.75
CA LEU A 69 4.43 9.36 11.78
C LEU A 69 5.12 8.71 12.98
N ASP A 70 4.38 8.46 14.08
CA ASP A 70 4.88 7.83 15.30
C ASP A 70 4.76 6.29 15.27
N GLY A 71 4.25 5.74 14.15
CA GLY A 71 4.06 4.30 13.97
C GLY A 71 2.77 3.77 14.61
N SER A 72 1.89 4.63 15.16
CA SER A 72 0.60 4.21 15.71
C SER A 72 -0.34 3.74 14.62
N LEU A 73 -1.06 2.63 14.87
CA LEU A 73 -2.02 2.08 13.91
C LEU A 73 -3.25 2.99 13.78
N MET A 74 -3.44 3.55 12.60
CA MET A 74 -4.56 4.44 12.25
C MET A 74 -5.65 3.73 11.45
N GLY A 75 -5.26 2.71 10.68
CA GLY A 75 -6.16 1.93 9.85
C GLY A 75 -5.47 0.70 9.29
N VAL A 76 -6.18 -0.03 8.43
CA VAL A 76 -5.63 -1.13 7.65
C VAL A 76 -6.13 -1.08 6.22
N HIS A 77 -5.28 -1.53 5.30
CA HIS A 77 -5.67 -1.83 3.93
C HIS A 77 -5.74 -3.36 3.77
N ARG A 78 -6.81 -3.83 3.16
CA ARG A 78 -7.06 -5.26 2.89
C ARG A 78 -6.92 -5.51 1.41
N THR A 79 -6.15 -6.53 1.05
CA THR A 79 -6.11 -7.08 -0.32
C THR A 79 -6.51 -8.53 -0.24
N TRP A 80 -7.71 -8.86 -0.70
CA TRP A 80 -8.20 -10.24 -0.74
C TRP A 80 -7.54 -11.01 -1.86
N LEU A 81 -7.13 -12.24 -1.55
CA LEU A 81 -6.38 -13.14 -2.43
C LEU A 81 -7.23 -14.30 -2.90
N ASP A 82 -6.95 -14.78 -4.10
CA ASP A 82 -7.48 -16.05 -4.61
C ASP A 82 -6.77 -17.20 -3.88
N PRO A 83 -7.50 -18.12 -3.21
CA PRO A 83 -6.87 -19.23 -2.50
C PRO A 83 -6.24 -20.27 -3.45
N ALA A 84 -6.61 -20.29 -4.73
CA ALA A 84 -6.15 -21.27 -5.71
C ALA A 84 -5.04 -20.77 -6.63
N ARG A 85 -4.83 -19.45 -6.72
CA ARG A 85 -3.88 -18.83 -7.64
C ARG A 85 -3.13 -17.66 -6.99
N PRO A 86 -1.91 -17.33 -7.43
CA PRO A 86 -1.16 -16.16 -6.93
C PRO A 86 -1.73 -14.84 -7.49
N ALA A 87 -3.03 -14.61 -7.26
CA ALA A 87 -3.80 -13.48 -7.77
C ALA A 87 -4.66 -12.85 -6.67
N LYS A 88 -5.22 -11.68 -6.95
CA LYS A 88 -6.29 -11.10 -6.14
C LYS A 88 -7.55 -11.95 -6.27
N ALA A 89 -8.37 -11.98 -5.23
CA ALA A 89 -9.66 -12.66 -5.27
C ALA A 89 -10.50 -12.15 -6.45
N PRO A 90 -11.24 -13.06 -7.14
CA PRO A 90 -12.09 -12.71 -8.28
C PRO A 90 -13.40 -12.04 -7.80
N VAL A 91 -13.28 -10.84 -7.28
CA VAL A 91 -14.36 -10.00 -6.75
C VAL A 91 -14.26 -8.60 -7.31
N ALA A 92 -15.35 -7.86 -7.33
CA ALA A 92 -15.40 -6.52 -7.91
C ALA A 92 -14.38 -5.56 -7.27
N TYR A 93 -14.26 -5.59 -5.94
CA TYR A 93 -13.35 -4.72 -5.20
C TYR A 93 -12.39 -5.52 -4.33
N PRO A 94 -11.34 -6.11 -4.90
CA PRO A 94 -10.40 -6.96 -4.15
C PRO A 94 -9.49 -6.18 -3.19
N ARG A 95 -9.63 -4.86 -3.13
CA ARG A 95 -8.90 -3.97 -2.23
C ARG A 95 -9.84 -3.00 -1.55
N ARG A 96 -9.77 -2.89 -0.25
CA ARG A 96 -10.49 -1.87 0.53
C ARG A 96 -9.72 -1.53 1.78
N ALA A 97 -9.78 -0.27 2.17
CA ALA A 97 -9.19 0.20 3.42
C ALA A 97 -10.27 0.48 4.47
N MET A 98 -9.86 0.58 5.72
CA MET A 98 -10.70 1.04 6.82
C MET A 98 -9.89 1.69 7.94
N GLY A 99 -10.49 2.63 8.62
CA GLY A 99 -9.86 3.42 9.68
C GLY A 99 -9.66 4.87 9.28
N HIS A 100 -8.75 5.55 9.97
CA HIS A 100 -8.36 6.93 9.68
C HIS A 100 -7.16 6.88 8.72
N LEU A 101 -7.37 7.23 7.47
CA LEU A 101 -6.37 7.03 6.42
C LEU A 101 -5.74 8.33 5.94
N LEU A 102 -6.44 9.45 6.03
CA LEU A 102 -5.98 10.72 5.48
C LEU A 102 -4.72 11.21 6.20
N GLY A 103 -3.68 11.49 5.45
CA GLY A 103 -2.37 11.86 5.98
C GLY A 103 -1.47 10.68 6.39
N HIS A 104 -2.01 9.48 6.43
CA HIS A 104 -1.34 8.26 6.88
C HIS A 104 -1.09 7.29 5.71
N GLY A 105 -0.18 6.33 5.91
CA GLY A 105 0.16 5.37 4.84
C GLY A 105 0.76 4.07 5.36
N VAL A 106 0.92 3.12 4.46
CA VAL A 106 1.66 1.88 4.74
C VAL A 106 3.16 2.17 4.59
N ARG A 107 3.91 1.99 5.67
CA ARG A 107 5.32 2.38 5.76
C ARG A 107 6.24 1.16 5.69
N PHE A 108 7.27 1.27 4.87
CA PHE A 108 8.32 0.25 4.73
C PHE A 108 9.67 0.91 5.02
N GLY A 109 10.22 0.62 6.19
CA GLY A 109 11.43 1.23 6.72
C GLY A 109 11.17 2.42 7.65
N LEU A 110 12.21 2.91 8.29
CA LEU A 110 12.16 4.06 9.19
C LEU A 110 12.28 5.36 8.39
N ALA A 111 11.58 6.41 8.85
CA ALA A 111 11.67 7.72 8.22
C ALA A 111 13.11 8.26 8.23
N GLY A 112 13.49 8.97 7.16
CA GLY A 112 14.81 9.55 6.98
C GLY A 112 14.78 10.82 6.14
N GLU A 113 15.94 11.41 5.90
CA GLU A 113 16.07 12.63 5.09
C GLU A 113 15.68 12.42 3.62
N VAL A 114 15.73 11.20 3.14
CA VAL A 114 15.36 10.80 1.77
C VAL A 114 14.33 9.69 1.85
N MET A 115 13.19 9.86 1.21
CA MET A 115 12.10 8.87 1.19
C MET A 115 11.44 8.79 -0.18
N ALA A 116 10.66 7.73 -0.40
CA ALA A 116 9.76 7.70 -1.54
C ALA A 116 8.32 7.45 -1.11
N PHE A 117 7.39 8.17 -1.76
CA PHE A 117 5.95 8.04 -1.62
C PHE A 117 5.34 7.56 -2.94
N GLY A 118 4.26 6.79 -2.86
CA GLY A 118 3.51 6.37 -4.03
C GLY A 118 2.11 5.92 -3.67
N GLU A 119 1.29 5.58 -4.66
CA GLU A 119 -0.08 5.20 -4.40
C GLU A 119 -0.18 3.76 -3.89
N GLY A 120 0.35 2.81 -4.65
CA GLY A 120 0.12 1.39 -4.41
C GLY A 120 1.17 0.72 -3.55
N ILE A 121 0.76 -0.22 -2.70
CA ILE A 121 1.66 -1.08 -1.93
C ILE A 121 2.60 -1.84 -2.88
N GLU A 122 2.06 -2.44 -3.94
CA GLU A 122 2.83 -3.22 -4.91
C GLU A 122 3.84 -2.34 -5.65
N THR A 123 3.46 -1.10 -6.02
CA THR A 123 4.35 -0.08 -6.62
C THR A 123 5.52 0.25 -5.69
N MET A 124 5.24 0.47 -4.41
CA MET A 124 6.29 0.74 -3.43
C MET A 124 7.20 -0.46 -3.20
N LEU A 125 6.65 -1.66 -3.17
CA LEU A 125 7.47 -2.89 -3.07
C LEU A 125 8.30 -3.11 -4.32
N SER A 126 7.82 -2.75 -5.53
CA SER A 126 8.64 -2.78 -6.76
C SER A 126 9.83 -1.82 -6.69
N LEU A 127 9.63 -0.64 -6.12
CA LEU A 127 10.73 0.29 -5.90
C LEU A 127 11.73 -0.28 -4.86
N ARG A 128 11.27 -1.02 -3.85
CA ARG A 128 12.12 -1.70 -2.88
C ARG A 128 13.03 -2.77 -3.52
N GLU A 129 12.63 -3.41 -4.61
CA GLU A 129 13.47 -4.39 -5.32
C GLU A 129 14.77 -3.75 -5.82
N VAL A 130 14.73 -2.49 -6.22
CA VAL A 130 15.88 -1.75 -6.79
C VAL A 130 16.55 -0.79 -5.80
N ALA A 131 15.82 -0.35 -4.77
CA ALA A 131 16.30 0.57 -3.74
C ALA A 131 15.93 0.04 -2.33
N PRO A 132 16.51 -1.07 -1.86
CA PRO A 132 16.06 -1.78 -0.67
C PRO A 132 16.23 -1.01 0.64
N SER A 133 17.17 -0.06 0.70
CA SER A 133 17.42 0.78 1.88
C SER A 133 16.59 2.07 1.90
N LEU A 134 15.89 2.41 0.81
CA LEU A 134 15.08 3.61 0.75
C LEU A 134 13.79 3.43 1.55
N PRO A 135 13.47 4.29 2.53
CA PRO A 135 12.19 4.27 3.21
C PRO A 135 11.05 4.63 2.27
N LEU A 136 9.98 3.84 2.30
CA LEU A 136 8.87 3.93 1.35
C LEU A 136 7.54 4.09 2.08
N VAL A 137 6.61 4.85 1.48
CA VAL A 137 5.24 5.00 1.98
C VAL A 137 4.22 4.82 0.85
N ALA A 138 3.26 3.91 1.02
CA ALA A 138 2.12 3.77 0.14
C ALA A 138 0.91 4.54 0.68
N GLY A 139 0.40 5.52 -0.07
CA GLY A 139 -0.75 6.34 0.30
C GLY A 139 -2.10 5.68 0.02
N LEU A 140 -2.14 4.60 -0.78
CA LEU A 140 -3.31 3.76 -1.13
C LEU A 140 -4.26 4.34 -2.19
N SER A 141 -4.18 5.61 -2.49
CA SER A 141 -4.86 6.28 -3.62
C SER A 141 -4.18 7.62 -3.91
N ALA A 142 -4.46 8.22 -5.07
CA ALA A 142 -3.97 9.54 -5.44
C ALA A 142 -4.35 10.61 -4.41
N ALA A 143 -5.59 10.62 -3.93
CA ALA A 143 -6.05 11.58 -2.93
C ALA A 143 -5.33 11.42 -1.58
N HIS A 144 -5.13 10.18 -1.12
CA HIS A 144 -4.38 9.93 0.11
C HIS A 144 -2.88 10.22 -0.08
N LEU A 145 -2.30 9.90 -1.25
CA LEU A 145 -0.92 10.26 -1.59
C LEU A 145 -0.71 11.78 -1.49
N ALA A 146 -1.62 12.58 -2.08
CA ALA A 146 -1.58 14.03 -1.99
C ALA A 146 -1.62 14.57 -0.56
N ALA A 147 -2.30 13.86 0.35
CA ALA A 147 -2.50 14.25 1.75
C ALA A 147 -1.44 13.70 2.72
N LEU A 148 -0.52 12.81 2.29
CA LEU A 148 0.48 12.20 3.18
C LEU A 148 1.24 13.25 3.99
N LEU A 149 1.39 12.99 5.28
CA LEU A 149 2.16 13.84 6.18
C LEU A 149 3.67 13.59 5.98
N PHE A 150 4.43 14.66 5.96
CA PHE A 150 5.88 14.61 5.86
C PHE A 150 6.50 14.44 7.26
N PRO A 151 7.42 13.47 7.43
CA PRO A 151 8.15 13.36 8.70
C PRO A 151 9.14 14.51 8.88
N THR A 152 9.41 14.84 10.13
CA THR A 152 10.44 15.82 10.48
C THR A 152 11.80 15.40 9.92
N GLY A 153 12.54 16.34 9.35
CA GLY A 153 13.86 16.09 8.78
C GLY A 153 13.85 15.55 7.34
N LEU A 154 12.69 15.31 6.74
CA LEU A 154 12.63 14.96 5.30
C LEU A 154 13.16 16.12 4.45
N ARG A 155 14.13 15.84 3.58
CA ARG A 155 14.76 16.84 2.69
C ARG A 155 14.52 16.52 1.22
N ARG A 156 14.43 15.24 0.88
CA ARG A 156 14.23 14.79 -0.51
C ARG A 156 13.13 13.74 -0.57
N LEU A 157 12.17 14.00 -1.44
CA LEU A 157 11.04 13.12 -1.65
C LEU A 157 11.02 12.63 -3.11
N TYR A 158 11.12 11.31 -3.29
CA TYR A 158 10.81 10.69 -4.56
C TYR A 158 9.33 10.31 -4.60
N VAL A 159 8.65 10.56 -5.72
CA VAL A 159 7.23 10.21 -5.86
C VAL A 159 7.06 9.26 -7.03
N ALA A 160 6.62 8.04 -6.73
CA ALA A 160 6.19 7.06 -7.73
C ALA A 160 4.68 7.27 -7.97
N ARG A 161 4.36 8.05 -8.98
CA ARG A 161 2.99 8.34 -9.37
C ARG A 161 2.56 7.49 -10.57
N ASP A 162 1.28 7.22 -10.68
CA ASP A 162 0.70 6.69 -11.89
C ASP A 162 0.66 7.78 -12.97
N ASP A 163 0.84 7.41 -14.25
CA ASP A 163 0.84 8.39 -15.34
C ASP A 163 -0.56 8.64 -15.89
N ASP A 164 -1.46 8.99 -14.98
CA ASP A 164 -2.83 9.36 -15.25
C ASP A 164 -3.15 10.76 -14.67
N PRO A 165 -4.33 11.34 -14.96
CA PRO A 165 -4.70 12.65 -14.42
C PRO A 165 -4.70 12.72 -12.89
N ALA A 166 -5.10 11.65 -12.20
CA ALA A 166 -5.18 11.60 -10.74
C ALA A 166 -3.76 11.60 -10.11
N GLY A 167 -2.84 10.78 -10.66
CA GLY A 167 -1.44 10.76 -10.23
C GLY A 167 -0.71 12.07 -10.51
N ARG A 168 -1.01 12.74 -11.62
CA ARG A 168 -0.48 14.08 -11.90
C ARG A 168 -0.99 15.14 -10.92
N ALA A 169 -2.27 15.10 -10.57
CA ALA A 169 -2.86 16.00 -9.58
C ALA A 169 -2.29 15.74 -8.17
N ALA A 170 -2.13 14.48 -7.78
CA ALA A 170 -1.50 14.11 -6.51
C ALA A 170 -0.04 14.61 -6.41
N TRP A 171 0.72 14.47 -7.50
CA TRP A 171 2.07 15.03 -7.60
C TRP A 171 2.09 16.55 -7.40
N ALA A 172 1.21 17.28 -8.10
CA ALA A 172 1.13 18.74 -7.99
C ALA A 172 0.83 19.18 -6.55
N ALA A 173 -0.14 18.55 -5.90
CA ALA A 173 -0.51 18.84 -4.51
C ALA A 173 0.64 18.51 -3.52
N LEU A 174 1.34 17.39 -3.70
CA LEU A 174 2.52 17.07 -2.88
C LEU A 174 3.63 18.10 -3.05
N ASN A 175 3.91 18.49 -4.29
CA ASN A 175 4.96 19.45 -4.63
C ASN A 175 4.67 20.82 -4.02
N GLU A 176 3.43 21.30 -4.12
CA GLU A 176 2.97 22.56 -3.51
C GLU A 176 3.17 22.57 -1.98
N ARG A 177 2.91 21.44 -1.31
CA ARG A 177 3.07 21.31 0.15
C ARG A 177 4.52 21.11 0.59
N ALA A 178 5.35 20.47 -0.24
CA ALA A 178 6.73 20.12 0.09
C ALA A 178 7.69 21.30 -0.06
N LEU A 179 7.56 22.10 -1.12
CA LEU A 179 8.48 23.20 -1.43
C LEU A 179 8.62 24.25 -0.31
N PRO A 180 7.53 24.75 0.31
CA PRO A 180 7.64 25.71 1.43
C PRO A 180 8.36 25.14 2.66
N LEU A 181 8.42 23.82 2.79
CA LEU A 181 9.10 23.12 3.88
C LEU A 181 10.58 22.83 3.58
N GLY A 182 11.09 23.28 2.43
CA GLY A 182 12.46 22.99 1.99
C GLY A 182 12.67 21.55 1.55
N ILE A 183 11.60 20.79 1.31
CA ILE A 183 11.67 19.42 0.79
C ILE A 183 11.79 19.52 -0.73
N ALA A 184 12.72 18.79 -1.33
CA ALA A 184 12.93 18.72 -2.78
C ALA A 184 12.21 17.49 -3.39
N PRO A 185 10.98 17.65 -3.94
CA PRO A 185 10.28 16.54 -4.56
C PRO A 185 10.87 16.24 -5.93
N LYS A 186 10.90 14.94 -6.27
CA LYS A 186 11.32 14.44 -7.61
C LYS A 186 10.41 13.30 -8.02
N ILE A 187 10.06 13.21 -9.30
CA ILE A 187 9.39 12.04 -9.83
C ILE A 187 10.40 10.89 -9.87
N ALA A 188 10.09 9.79 -9.19
CA ALA A 188 11.01 8.66 -9.07
C ALA A 188 11.09 7.85 -10.36
N VAL A 189 9.97 7.56 -10.98
CA VAL A 189 9.82 6.88 -12.29
C VAL A 189 8.34 6.97 -12.67
N ASN A 190 8.02 7.07 -13.95
CA ASN A 190 6.72 6.64 -14.46
C ASN A 190 6.71 5.10 -14.36
N VAL A 191 6.11 4.55 -13.34
CA VAL A 191 5.95 3.10 -13.22
C VAL A 191 4.90 2.69 -14.24
N TRP A 192 5.36 2.38 -15.42
CA TRP A 192 4.57 1.68 -16.40
C TRP A 192 4.45 0.22 -15.92
N LEU A 193 3.49 -0.05 -15.05
CA LEU A 193 3.01 -1.40 -14.80
C LEU A 193 2.28 -1.82 -16.08
N GLY A 194 3.03 -2.36 -17.04
CA GLY A 194 2.45 -2.98 -18.20
C GLY A 194 1.32 -3.87 -17.76
N SER A 195 0.12 -3.59 -18.24
CA SER A 195 -1.01 -4.48 -18.14
C SER A 195 -0.58 -5.82 -18.73
N VAL A 196 -0.26 -6.79 -17.90
CA VAL A 196 -0.24 -8.18 -18.30
C VAL A 196 -1.71 -8.56 -18.50
N THR A 197 -2.22 -8.23 -19.68
CA THR A 197 -3.42 -8.84 -20.22
C THR A 197 -3.05 -10.27 -20.61
N THR A 198 -3.53 -11.22 -19.90
CA THR A 198 -4.07 -12.52 -20.37
C THR A 198 -4.98 -13.07 -19.31
#